data_a2c7a169fa1d2eb9dc10331b2e81a864
#
_entry.id   a2c7a169fa1d2eb9dc10331b2e81a864
#
_cell.length_a   1.000
_cell.length_b   1.000
_cell.length_c   1.000
_cell.angle_alpha   90.00
_cell.angle_beta   90.00
_cell.angle_gamma   90.00
#
_symmetry.space_group_name_H-M   'P 1'
#
loop_
_entity.id
_entity.type
_entity.pdbx_description
1 polymer ?
#
loop_
_entity_poly.entity_id
_entity_poly.type
_entity_poly.pdbx_seq_one_letter_code
_entity_poly.pdbx_strand_id
1 'polypeptide(L)'
;MTRANIIQTIRDTAQWDVLVIGGGASGLGTALEAASRGYRTLLLEADDYAKGTSSRSTKLVHGGVRYLAQGNIPLVREALHERGVLKRNAPHVVHDMGFVIAAYHWWTAPFYGLGLKVYDLLAGRLNLRRSRLVSKAEALQHTPNLQQKGLKGGVLYFDGQFDDSRLAITLMRTLLDQGGVALNHAPVTGLLKDNGRVVGATFRDEETGESQSVRATVVINATGVFVDDIRRMESPDVKSMLSLSQGVHVVVDRRFLSGDSALMIPKTEDGRVLFVVPWHDHVMMGTTDTAVSYAKAEPRALPEEVEFILHTAAQYLHPAPTRADVLSVYAGLRPLVKAEEGAQTKSLPRDHVIRVSEGGMITLTGGKWTTYRRMGMDTVNKAVELHGLAERPSVTEHLCLHGWADDAPADHWQVYGSDAKSIQALDGVQTLLDAHLPYVEAEVRWAVRFEQARTVEDVLARRTRALFMNARASMAAAPRVAQIMAEELSLNRDWEVEQVAAYCDLAEGYCLDDRRSIG
;
A
#
# COMPACT_ATOMS: atom_id res chain seq x y z
N MET A 1 8.78 -11.65 -18.40
CA MET A 1 8.44 -11.09 -19.75
C MET A 1 9.13 -9.74 -19.84
N THR A 2 9.86 -9.46 -20.92
CA THR A 2 10.51 -8.14 -21.11
C THR A 2 9.48 -7.06 -21.45
N ARG A 3 9.78 -5.77 -21.21
CA ARG A 3 8.88 -4.66 -21.59
C ARG A 3 8.55 -4.69 -23.09
N ALA A 4 9.53 -4.97 -23.94
CA ALA A 4 9.30 -5.08 -25.39
C ALA A 4 8.26 -6.17 -25.73
N ASN A 5 8.32 -7.34 -25.06
CA ASN A 5 7.35 -8.39 -25.24
C ASN A 5 5.95 -8.00 -24.75
N ILE A 6 5.88 -7.23 -23.64
CA ILE A 6 4.60 -6.70 -23.13
C ILE A 6 3.98 -5.76 -24.15
N ILE A 7 4.74 -4.80 -24.66
CA ILE A 7 4.28 -3.85 -25.69
C ILE A 7 3.84 -4.58 -26.96
N GLN A 8 4.59 -5.60 -27.40
CA GLN A 8 4.20 -6.39 -28.55
C GLN A 8 2.89 -7.15 -28.31
N THR A 9 2.72 -7.77 -27.13
CA THR A 9 1.47 -8.43 -26.74
C THR A 9 0.28 -7.46 -26.77
N ILE A 10 0.50 -6.23 -26.31
CA ILE A 10 -0.54 -5.19 -26.33
C ILE A 10 -0.92 -4.84 -27.78
N ARG A 11 0.06 -4.69 -28.67
CA ARG A 11 -0.15 -4.38 -30.10
C ARG A 11 -0.87 -5.51 -30.84
N ASP A 12 -0.53 -6.76 -30.55
CA ASP A 12 -1.08 -7.92 -31.23
C ASP A 12 -2.50 -8.29 -30.75
N THR A 13 -2.92 -7.74 -29.59
CA THR A 13 -4.23 -8.01 -29.02
C THR A 13 -5.27 -7.03 -29.58
N ALA A 14 -6.07 -7.48 -30.52
CA ALA A 14 -7.08 -6.64 -31.18
C ALA A 14 -8.13 -6.09 -30.19
N GLN A 15 -8.51 -6.85 -29.17
CA GLN A 15 -9.46 -6.44 -28.15
C GLN A 15 -9.24 -7.20 -26.84
N TRP A 16 -9.26 -6.44 -25.75
CA TRP A 16 -9.24 -6.94 -24.39
C TRP A 16 -10.66 -7.15 -23.88
N ASP A 17 -10.85 -8.10 -22.97
CA ASP A 17 -12.13 -8.24 -22.27
C ASP A 17 -12.23 -7.16 -21.18
N VAL A 18 -11.15 -6.93 -20.42
CA VAL A 18 -11.08 -5.95 -19.34
C VAL A 18 -9.80 -5.11 -19.45
N LEU A 19 -9.97 -3.80 -19.45
CA LEU A 19 -8.90 -2.81 -19.27
C LEU A 19 -9.04 -2.15 -17.91
N VAL A 20 -7.99 -2.27 -17.07
CA VAL A 20 -7.92 -1.61 -15.76
C VAL A 20 -6.91 -0.46 -15.83
N ILE A 21 -7.34 0.73 -15.43
CA ILE A 21 -6.50 1.94 -15.35
C ILE A 21 -6.16 2.18 -13.88
N GLY A 22 -4.86 2.11 -13.54
CA GLY A 22 -4.31 2.30 -12.21
C GLY A 22 -3.77 1.02 -11.58
N GLY A 23 -2.51 1.04 -11.14
CA GLY A 23 -1.75 -0.07 -10.55
C GLY A 23 -1.62 -0.02 -9.02
N GLY A 24 -2.59 0.60 -8.33
CA GLY A 24 -2.71 0.52 -6.87
C GLY A 24 -3.45 -0.74 -6.40
N ALA A 25 -3.71 -0.84 -5.09
CA ALA A 25 -4.41 -1.98 -4.47
C ALA A 25 -5.72 -2.35 -5.17
N SER A 26 -6.54 -1.34 -5.49
CA SER A 26 -7.84 -1.52 -6.14
C SER A 26 -7.69 -2.06 -7.56
N GLY A 27 -6.79 -1.48 -8.35
CA GLY A 27 -6.59 -1.87 -9.75
C GLY A 27 -5.93 -3.23 -9.87
N LEU A 28 -4.86 -3.48 -9.11
CA LEU A 28 -4.19 -4.79 -9.09
C LEU A 28 -5.14 -5.90 -8.63
N GLY A 29 -5.94 -5.65 -7.56
CA GLY A 29 -6.95 -6.60 -7.11
C GLY A 29 -8.01 -6.89 -8.17
N THR A 30 -8.48 -5.85 -8.88
CA THR A 30 -9.48 -5.99 -9.96
C THR A 30 -8.91 -6.71 -11.18
N ALA A 31 -7.69 -6.37 -11.59
CA ALA A 31 -7.03 -7.01 -12.73
C ALA A 31 -6.74 -8.48 -12.46
N LEU A 32 -6.23 -8.80 -11.25
CA LEU A 32 -6.00 -10.17 -10.83
C LEU A 32 -7.31 -10.98 -10.79
N GLU A 33 -8.37 -10.42 -10.23
CA GLU A 33 -9.67 -11.07 -10.20
C GLU A 33 -10.18 -11.36 -11.62
N ALA A 34 -10.07 -10.40 -12.54
CA ALA A 34 -10.50 -10.59 -13.92
C ALA A 34 -9.65 -11.67 -14.64
N ALA A 35 -8.32 -11.59 -14.54
CA ALA A 35 -7.42 -12.54 -15.19
C ALA A 35 -7.59 -13.96 -14.63
N SER A 36 -7.72 -14.11 -13.31
CA SER A 36 -7.90 -15.41 -12.67
C SER A 36 -9.23 -16.10 -13.04
N ARG A 37 -10.23 -15.33 -13.47
CA ARG A 37 -11.46 -15.84 -14.10
C ARG A 37 -11.27 -16.15 -15.58
N GLY A 38 -10.07 -15.93 -16.17
CA GLY A 38 -9.73 -16.20 -17.56
C GLY A 38 -10.22 -15.14 -18.55
N TYR A 39 -10.50 -13.90 -18.11
CA TYR A 39 -10.71 -12.77 -19.03
C TYR A 39 -9.37 -12.24 -19.51
N ARG A 40 -9.27 -11.87 -20.80
CA ARG A 40 -8.10 -11.16 -21.34
C ARG A 40 -8.01 -9.80 -20.70
N THR A 41 -7.07 -9.65 -19.79
CA THR A 41 -6.98 -8.47 -18.91
C THR A 41 -5.69 -7.70 -19.15
N LEU A 42 -5.82 -6.38 -19.36
CA LEU A 42 -4.73 -5.42 -19.41
C LEU A 42 -4.85 -4.44 -18.24
N LEU A 43 -3.75 -4.21 -17.53
CA LEU A 43 -3.61 -3.15 -16.53
C LEU A 43 -2.58 -2.13 -17.02
N LEU A 44 -2.96 -0.84 -17.02
CA LEU A 44 -2.07 0.30 -17.32
C LEU A 44 -1.88 1.15 -16.06
N GLU A 45 -0.61 1.39 -15.69
CA GLU A 45 -0.24 2.25 -14.57
C GLU A 45 0.58 3.45 -15.09
N ALA A 46 0.22 4.63 -14.64
CA ALA A 46 0.83 5.88 -15.13
C ALA A 46 2.30 6.03 -14.72
N ASP A 47 2.60 5.67 -13.48
CA ASP A 47 3.94 5.69 -12.91
C ASP A 47 4.41 4.24 -12.67
N ASP A 48 4.66 3.88 -11.43
CA ASP A 48 4.97 2.52 -11.01
C ASP A 48 3.89 1.96 -10.08
N TYR A 49 3.80 0.63 -10.01
CA TYR A 49 2.82 -0.06 -9.17
C TYR A 49 2.89 0.42 -7.71
N ALA A 50 1.73 0.75 -7.16
CA ALA A 50 1.57 1.27 -5.80
C ALA A 50 2.23 2.63 -5.52
N LYS A 51 2.66 3.42 -6.50
CA LYS A 51 3.30 4.73 -6.26
C LYS A 51 2.46 5.67 -5.40
N GLY A 52 1.14 5.67 -5.57
CA GLY A 52 0.22 6.51 -4.80
C GLY A 52 0.00 6.00 -3.36
N THR A 53 -1.26 6.04 -2.92
CA THR A 53 -1.71 5.69 -1.57
C THR A 53 -1.28 4.29 -1.12
N SER A 54 -1.16 3.36 -2.07
CA SER A 54 -0.97 1.94 -1.78
C SER A 54 0.40 1.58 -1.17
N SER A 55 1.45 2.40 -1.35
CA SER A 55 2.74 2.23 -0.68
C SER A 55 2.92 3.06 0.59
N ARG A 56 1.90 3.85 0.95
CA ARG A 56 1.97 4.87 2.01
C ARG A 56 1.00 4.59 3.16
N SER A 57 0.63 3.32 3.34
CA SER A 57 -0.25 2.86 4.41
C SER A 57 0.47 2.76 5.76
N THR A 58 -0.28 2.47 6.82
CA THR A 58 0.28 2.11 8.15
C THR A 58 0.85 0.68 8.17
N LYS A 59 0.93 -0.03 7.04
CA LYS A 59 1.44 -1.40 6.90
C LYS A 59 0.66 -2.43 7.75
N LEU A 60 -0.63 -2.20 7.96
CA LEU A 60 -1.51 -3.06 8.74
C LEU A 60 -2.69 -3.55 7.90
N VAL A 61 -2.96 -4.86 7.96
CA VAL A 61 -4.19 -5.49 7.49
C VAL A 61 -4.99 -5.90 8.71
N HIS A 62 -6.08 -5.17 8.97
CA HIS A 62 -6.77 -5.23 10.25
C HIS A 62 -8.29 -5.18 10.09
N GLY A 63 -9.01 -5.80 11.04
CA GLY A 63 -10.47 -5.77 11.06
C GLY A 63 -11.08 -4.43 11.48
N GLY A 64 -10.25 -3.51 11.99
CA GLY A 64 -10.68 -2.17 12.38
C GLY A 64 -11.42 -2.12 13.71
N VAL A 65 -10.72 -2.37 14.82
CA VAL A 65 -11.26 -2.29 16.20
C VAL A 65 -12.08 -1.02 16.46
N ARG A 66 -11.69 0.12 15.84
CA ARG A 66 -12.43 1.38 15.96
C ARG A 66 -13.86 1.29 15.41
N TYR A 67 -14.10 0.51 14.33
CA TYR A 67 -15.45 0.36 13.77
C TYR A 67 -16.35 -0.50 14.64
N LEU A 68 -15.76 -1.41 15.42
CA LEU A 68 -16.50 -2.15 16.42
C LEU A 68 -17.07 -1.20 17.49
N ALA A 69 -16.27 -0.23 17.95
CA ALA A 69 -16.73 0.81 18.86
C ALA A 69 -17.83 1.73 18.27
N GLN A 70 -17.94 1.79 16.93
CA GLN A 70 -18.99 2.50 16.20
C GLN A 70 -20.22 1.63 15.86
N GLY A 71 -20.22 0.35 16.28
CA GLY A 71 -21.30 -0.59 16.04
C GLY A 71 -21.39 -1.16 14.62
N ASN A 72 -20.38 -0.93 13.75
CA ASN A 72 -20.39 -1.43 12.37
C ASN A 72 -19.84 -2.87 12.31
N ILE A 73 -20.61 -3.83 12.83
CA ILE A 73 -20.26 -5.26 12.91
C ILE A 73 -20.06 -5.90 11.53
N PRO A 74 -20.89 -5.64 10.48
CA PRO A 74 -20.69 -6.23 9.16
C PRO A 74 -19.31 -5.89 8.57
N LEU A 75 -18.92 -4.62 8.60
CA LEU A 75 -17.63 -4.16 8.09
C LEU A 75 -16.44 -4.79 8.82
N VAL A 76 -16.55 -4.94 10.15
CA VAL A 76 -15.51 -5.61 10.97
C VAL A 76 -15.39 -7.07 10.59
N ARG A 77 -16.53 -7.79 10.46
CA ARG A 77 -16.54 -9.21 10.08
C ARG A 77 -15.94 -9.45 8.72
N GLU A 78 -16.30 -8.62 7.73
CA GLU A 78 -15.73 -8.70 6.38
C GLU A 78 -14.22 -8.44 6.40
N ALA A 79 -13.77 -7.38 7.05
CA ALA A 79 -12.35 -7.06 7.14
C ALA A 79 -11.54 -8.17 7.87
N LEU A 80 -12.10 -8.79 8.91
CA LEU A 80 -11.47 -9.93 9.60
C LEU A 80 -11.38 -11.17 8.72
N HIS A 81 -12.42 -11.44 7.92
CA HIS A 81 -12.42 -12.51 6.93
C HIS A 81 -11.33 -12.27 5.87
N GLU A 82 -11.33 -11.11 5.23
CA GLU A 82 -10.35 -10.77 4.19
C GLU A 82 -8.91 -10.73 4.72
N ARG A 83 -8.68 -10.29 5.96
CA ARG A 83 -7.39 -10.39 6.64
C ARG A 83 -6.90 -11.84 6.71
N GLY A 84 -7.78 -12.75 7.11
CA GLY A 84 -7.45 -14.17 7.21
C GLY A 84 -7.20 -14.83 5.85
N VAL A 85 -8.00 -14.46 4.84
CA VAL A 85 -7.80 -14.89 3.45
C VAL A 85 -6.44 -14.41 2.94
N LEU A 86 -6.13 -13.12 3.13
CA LEU A 86 -4.86 -12.54 2.67
C LEU A 86 -3.65 -13.21 3.32
N LYS A 87 -3.69 -13.44 4.65
CA LYS A 87 -2.61 -14.17 5.34
C LYS A 87 -2.41 -15.59 4.78
N ARG A 88 -3.49 -16.31 4.50
CA ARG A 88 -3.42 -17.66 3.91
C ARG A 88 -2.84 -17.64 2.50
N ASN A 89 -3.24 -16.66 1.69
CA ASN A 89 -2.84 -16.57 0.28
C ASN A 89 -1.45 -15.96 0.08
N ALA A 90 -0.93 -15.19 1.07
CA ALA A 90 0.39 -14.53 1.00
C ALA A 90 1.10 -14.52 2.37
N PRO A 91 1.40 -15.70 2.97
CA PRO A 91 2.02 -15.78 4.30
C PRO A 91 3.44 -15.19 4.34
N HIS A 92 4.14 -15.13 3.22
CA HIS A 92 5.47 -14.53 3.07
C HIS A 92 5.45 -12.99 3.14
N VAL A 93 4.32 -12.35 2.84
CA VAL A 93 4.18 -10.88 2.87
C VAL A 93 3.37 -10.42 4.09
N VAL A 94 2.52 -11.28 4.65
CA VAL A 94 1.59 -10.95 5.75
C VAL A 94 1.85 -11.83 6.96
N HIS A 95 2.08 -11.22 8.11
CA HIS A 95 2.34 -11.95 9.36
C HIS A 95 1.55 -11.38 10.53
N ASP A 96 1.46 -12.17 11.61
CA ASP A 96 0.79 -11.76 12.83
C ASP A 96 1.62 -10.76 13.59
N MET A 97 1.01 -9.64 13.99
CA MET A 97 1.60 -8.64 14.86
C MET A 97 0.81 -8.52 16.17
N GLY A 98 1.51 -8.58 17.30
CA GLY A 98 0.95 -8.26 18.60
C GLY A 98 0.80 -6.74 18.77
N PHE A 99 -0.29 -6.32 19.39
CA PHE A 99 -0.56 -4.91 19.72
C PHE A 99 -0.84 -4.78 21.20
N VAL A 100 -0.11 -3.90 21.88
CA VAL A 100 -0.38 -3.54 23.26
C VAL A 100 -1.20 -2.25 23.29
N ILE A 101 -2.34 -2.28 23.99
CA ILE A 101 -3.05 -1.07 24.43
C ILE A 101 -2.65 -0.84 25.88
N ALA A 102 -1.80 0.15 26.13
CA ALA A 102 -1.31 0.46 27.48
C ALA A 102 -2.41 1.08 28.36
N ALA A 103 -2.59 0.58 29.57
CA ALA A 103 -3.58 1.05 30.52
C ALA A 103 -2.94 1.89 31.63
N TYR A 104 -3.17 3.20 31.57
CA TYR A 104 -2.80 4.15 32.63
C TYR A 104 -3.94 4.43 33.60
N HIS A 105 -5.20 4.17 33.19
CA HIS A 105 -6.39 4.25 34.03
C HIS A 105 -6.94 2.84 34.31
N TRP A 106 -7.57 2.63 35.47
CA TRP A 106 -8.06 1.32 35.90
C TRP A 106 -9.16 0.74 34.99
N TRP A 107 -9.93 1.58 34.32
CA TRP A 107 -11.03 1.18 33.43
C TRP A 107 -10.57 0.85 32.00
N THR A 108 -9.36 1.29 31.59
CA THR A 108 -8.87 1.14 30.21
C THR A 108 -8.77 -0.34 29.80
N ALA A 109 -8.11 -1.17 30.60
CA ALA A 109 -7.92 -2.58 30.26
C ALA A 109 -9.26 -3.37 30.25
N PRO A 110 -10.19 -3.24 31.21
CA PRO A 110 -11.50 -3.88 31.13
C PRO A 110 -12.32 -3.45 29.91
N PHE A 111 -12.34 -2.16 29.60
CA PHE A 111 -13.12 -1.62 28.49
C PHE A 111 -12.63 -2.16 27.12
N TYR A 112 -11.34 -2.01 26.82
CA TYR A 112 -10.79 -2.53 25.58
C TYR A 112 -10.73 -4.05 25.55
N GLY A 113 -10.51 -4.69 26.70
CA GLY A 113 -10.51 -6.15 26.82
C GLY A 113 -11.85 -6.77 26.42
N LEU A 114 -12.98 -6.21 26.86
CA LEU A 114 -14.32 -6.68 26.47
C LEU A 114 -14.54 -6.49 24.96
N GLY A 115 -14.23 -5.31 24.40
CA GLY A 115 -14.36 -5.05 22.98
C GLY A 115 -13.53 -6.00 22.11
N LEU A 116 -12.29 -6.29 22.54
CA LEU A 116 -11.40 -7.20 21.82
C LEU A 116 -11.82 -8.67 21.93
N LYS A 117 -12.53 -9.09 22.97
CA LYS A 117 -13.16 -10.42 23.01
C LYS A 117 -14.27 -10.57 21.98
N VAL A 118 -15.06 -9.53 21.76
CA VAL A 118 -16.07 -9.51 20.67
C VAL A 118 -15.36 -9.54 19.30
N TYR A 119 -14.27 -8.81 19.14
CA TYR A 119 -13.45 -8.81 17.93
C TYR A 119 -12.90 -10.22 17.60
N ASP A 120 -12.34 -10.92 18.61
CA ASP A 120 -11.88 -12.30 18.46
C ASP A 120 -13.02 -13.24 18.03
N LEU A 121 -14.21 -13.08 18.62
CA LEU A 121 -15.38 -13.88 18.27
C LEU A 121 -15.82 -13.66 16.81
N LEU A 122 -15.82 -12.41 16.36
CA LEU A 122 -16.18 -12.05 14.98
C LEU A 122 -15.19 -12.61 13.96
N ALA A 123 -13.92 -12.76 14.31
CA ALA A 123 -12.89 -13.36 13.45
C ALA A 123 -13.08 -14.89 13.26
N GLY A 124 -13.76 -15.55 14.20
CA GLY A 124 -14.08 -16.98 14.13
C GLY A 124 -12.84 -17.86 13.90
N ARG A 125 -12.91 -18.74 12.87
CA ARG A 125 -11.80 -19.66 12.52
C ARG A 125 -10.59 -18.97 11.90
N LEU A 126 -10.75 -17.74 11.39
CA LEU A 126 -9.68 -16.92 10.80
C LEU A 126 -9.05 -15.97 11.82
N ASN A 127 -9.33 -16.18 13.12
CA ASN A 127 -8.66 -15.42 14.17
C ASN A 127 -7.17 -15.77 14.22
N LEU A 128 -6.31 -14.75 14.30
CA LEU A 128 -4.85 -14.94 14.33
C LEU A 128 -4.42 -15.53 15.68
N ARG A 129 -4.73 -14.80 16.77
CA ARG A 129 -4.52 -15.21 18.16
C ARG A 129 -5.56 -14.53 19.04
N ARG A 130 -5.81 -15.09 20.25
CA ARG A 130 -6.79 -14.52 21.19
C ARG A 130 -6.24 -13.33 21.95
N SER A 131 -7.06 -12.30 22.11
CA SER A 131 -6.76 -11.14 22.95
C SER A 131 -6.76 -11.54 24.45
N ARG A 132 -5.91 -10.87 25.24
CA ARG A 132 -5.84 -11.08 26.70
C ARG A 132 -5.44 -9.82 27.44
N LEU A 133 -5.86 -9.73 28.69
CA LEU A 133 -5.35 -8.75 29.62
C LEU A 133 -3.89 -9.09 29.96
N VAL A 134 -3.05 -8.07 30.10
CA VAL A 134 -1.64 -8.21 30.47
C VAL A 134 -1.31 -7.36 31.68
N SER A 135 -0.50 -7.90 32.58
CA SER A 135 0.06 -7.18 33.71
C SER A 135 1.03 -6.07 33.25
N LYS A 136 1.42 -5.19 34.17
CA LYS A 136 2.47 -4.19 33.88
C LYS A 136 3.77 -4.85 33.42
N ALA A 137 4.20 -5.93 34.06
CA ALA A 137 5.43 -6.64 33.71
C ALA A 137 5.34 -7.24 32.30
N GLU A 138 4.23 -7.89 31.95
CA GLU A 138 4.01 -8.44 30.62
C GLU A 138 3.90 -7.35 29.54
N ALA A 139 3.22 -6.22 29.82
CA ALA A 139 3.15 -5.09 28.90
C ALA A 139 4.54 -4.55 28.59
N LEU A 140 5.42 -4.44 29.59
CA LEU A 140 6.81 -4.02 29.44
C LEU A 140 7.69 -5.09 28.75
N GLN A 141 7.34 -6.36 28.86
CA GLN A 141 8.04 -7.42 28.12
C GLN A 141 7.77 -7.29 26.61
N HIS A 142 6.52 -7.04 26.22
CA HIS A 142 6.13 -6.83 24.81
C HIS A 142 6.55 -5.48 24.25
N THR A 143 6.51 -4.44 25.06
CA THR A 143 6.83 -3.05 24.70
C THR A 143 7.71 -2.39 25.77
N PRO A 144 9.04 -2.69 25.80
CA PRO A 144 9.93 -2.24 26.89
C PRO A 144 10.04 -0.73 27.03
N ASN A 145 9.85 0.01 25.94
CA ASN A 145 9.93 1.45 25.89
C ASN A 145 8.69 2.19 26.41
N LEU A 146 7.66 1.50 26.93
CA LEU A 146 6.51 2.17 27.48
C LEU A 146 6.87 3.05 28.69
N GLN A 147 6.26 4.24 28.75
CA GLN A 147 6.33 5.11 29.93
C GLN A 147 5.81 4.35 31.15
N GLN A 148 6.69 4.13 32.14
CA GLN A 148 6.36 3.28 33.29
C GLN A 148 5.55 3.96 34.39
N LYS A 149 5.62 5.33 34.45
CA LYS A 149 4.90 6.12 35.45
C LYS A 149 3.39 6.01 35.22
N GLY A 150 2.68 5.50 36.19
CA GLY A 150 1.23 5.32 36.12
C GLY A 150 0.74 4.10 35.31
N LEU A 151 1.63 3.34 34.67
CA LEU A 151 1.27 2.14 33.92
C LEU A 151 0.75 1.05 34.85
N LYS A 152 -0.45 0.52 34.58
CA LYS A 152 -1.16 -0.51 35.36
C LYS A 152 -1.17 -1.88 34.70
N GLY A 153 -0.84 -1.94 33.40
CA GLY A 153 -0.93 -3.12 32.54
C GLY A 153 -1.50 -2.75 31.19
N GLY A 154 -2.24 -3.65 30.56
CA GLY A 154 -2.82 -3.36 29.25
C GLY A 154 -3.67 -4.48 28.70
N VAL A 155 -3.94 -4.42 27.41
CA VAL A 155 -4.54 -5.48 26.60
C VAL A 155 -3.60 -5.80 25.45
N LEU A 156 -3.28 -7.08 25.28
CA LEU A 156 -2.58 -7.60 24.11
C LEU A 156 -3.62 -8.21 23.17
N TYR A 157 -3.60 -7.79 21.90
CA TYR A 157 -4.42 -8.37 20.83
C TYR A 157 -3.57 -8.55 19.57
N PHE A 158 -4.10 -9.19 18.55
CA PHE A 158 -3.35 -9.49 17.33
C PHE A 158 -4.10 -9.04 16.09
N ASP A 159 -3.36 -8.43 15.16
CA ASP A 159 -3.79 -8.09 13.80
C ASP A 159 -2.68 -8.44 12.80
N GLY A 160 -2.92 -8.24 11.50
CA GLY A 160 -1.92 -8.51 10.48
C GLY A 160 -1.01 -7.30 10.24
N GLN A 161 0.27 -7.55 10.11
CA GLN A 161 1.23 -6.62 9.51
C GLN A 161 1.61 -7.12 8.12
N PHE A 162 1.89 -6.20 7.20
CA PHE A 162 2.31 -6.53 5.84
C PHE A 162 3.24 -5.47 5.26
N ASP A 163 3.98 -5.82 4.20
CA ASP A 163 4.61 -4.83 3.33
C ASP A 163 3.67 -4.52 2.16
N ASP A 164 3.15 -3.30 2.14
CA ASP A 164 2.14 -2.87 1.18
C ASP A 164 2.63 -2.80 -0.27
N SER A 165 3.86 -2.35 -0.50
CA SER A 165 4.45 -2.35 -1.85
C SER A 165 4.82 -3.76 -2.30
N ARG A 166 5.37 -4.59 -1.41
CA ARG A 166 5.68 -5.99 -1.75
C ARG A 166 4.40 -6.74 -2.09
N LEU A 167 3.31 -6.52 -1.35
CA LEU A 167 2.01 -7.10 -1.72
C LEU A 167 1.55 -6.62 -3.10
N ALA A 168 1.72 -5.35 -3.44
CA ALA A 168 1.36 -4.85 -4.77
C ALA A 168 2.18 -5.52 -5.88
N ILE A 169 3.50 -5.67 -5.69
CA ILE A 169 4.37 -6.38 -6.64
C ILE A 169 4.00 -7.86 -6.73
N THR A 170 3.70 -8.50 -5.61
CA THR A 170 3.20 -9.88 -5.54
C THR A 170 1.88 -10.03 -6.33
N LEU A 171 0.95 -9.08 -6.21
CA LEU A 171 -0.30 -9.08 -6.98
C LEU A 171 -0.04 -8.90 -8.49
N MET A 172 0.86 -8.00 -8.87
CA MET A 172 1.27 -7.81 -10.26
C MET A 172 1.88 -9.09 -10.84
N ARG A 173 2.80 -9.74 -10.10
CA ARG A 173 3.40 -11.01 -10.51
C ARG A 173 2.33 -12.11 -10.64
N THR A 174 1.40 -12.21 -9.68
CA THR A 174 0.29 -13.15 -9.75
C THR A 174 -0.62 -12.88 -10.94
N LEU A 175 -0.89 -11.60 -11.27
CA LEU A 175 -1.64 -11.22 -12.46
C LEU A 175 -0.98 -11.78 -13.74
N LEU A 176 0.35 -11.65 -13.85
CA LEU A 176 1.12 -12.20 -14.98
C LEU A 176 1.04 -13.73 -15.00
N ASP A 177 1.15 -14.41 -13.86
CA ASP A 177 1.02 -15.88 -13.73
C ASP A 177 -0.37 -16.37 -14.16
N GLN A 178 -1.42 -15.55 -13.97
CA GLN A 178 -2.78 -15.83 -14.40
C GLN A 178 -3.05 -15.43 -15.87
N GLY A 179 -2.00 -15.10 -16.65
CA GLY A 179 -2.09 -14.74 -18.07
C GLY A 179 -2.59 -13.33 -18.35
N GLY A 180 -2.72 -12.48 -17.33
CA GLY A 180 -2.96 -11.05 -17.51
C GLY A 180 -1.70 -10.31 -17.97
N VAL A 181 -1.89 -9.08 -18.42
CA VAL A 181 -0.81 -8.18 -18.85
C VAL A 181 -0.85 -6.91 -18.01
N ALA A 182 0.31 -6.47 -17.53
CA ALA A 182 0.47 -5.24 -16.78
C ALA A 182 1.64 -4.42 -17.34
N LEU A 183 1.43 -3.11 -17.48
CA LEU A 183 2.43 -2.17 -17.95
C LEU A 183 2.44 -0.94 -17.04
N ASN A 184 3.59 -0.65 -16.43
CA ASN A 184 3.85 0.58 -15.68
C ASN A 184 4.51 1.64 -16.59
N HIS A 185 4.65 2.87 -16.10
CA HIS A 185 5.13 4.02 -16.86
C HIS A 185 4.38 4.17 -18.20
N ALA A 186 3.05 4.03 -18.13
CA ALA A 186 2.14 4.04 -19.26
C ALA A 186 0.85 4.83 -18.94
N PRO A 187 0.96 6.17 -18.73
CA PRO A 187 -0.20 7.00 -18.42
C PRO A 187 -1.25 6.95 -19.52
N VAL A 188 -2.49 6.72 -19.11
CA VAL A 188 -3.65 6.89 -19.99
C VAL A 188 -3.85 8.38 -20.27
N THR A 189 -3.85 8.74 -21.56
CA THR A 189 -3.93 10.12 -22.05
C THR A 189 -5.29 10.47 -22.62
N GLY A 190 -6.16 9.48 -22.86
CA GLY A 190 -7.51 9.67 -23.37
C GLY A 190 -8.33 8.38 -23.36
N LEU A 191 -9.64 8.53 -23.53
CA LEU A 191 -10.57 7.41 -23.63
C LEU A 191 -11.09 7.27 -25.06
N LEU A 192 -11.15 6.04 -25.56
CA LEU A 192 -11.78 5.75 -26.85
C LEU A 192 -13.28 5.60 -26.65
N LYS A 193 -14.06 6.27 -27.50
CA LYS A 193 -15.52 6.21 -27.48
C LYS A 193 -16.07 5.71 -28.80
N ASP A 194 -17.14 4.93 -28.74
CA ASP A 194 -17.92 4.49 -29.88
C ASP A 194 -19.41 4.62 -29.54
N ASN A 195 -20.15 5.42 -30.29
CA ASN A 195 -21.57 5.74 -30.05
C ASN A 195 -21.85 6.16 -28.59
N GLY A 196 -20.95 6.99 -28.01
CA GLY A 196 -21.06 7.48 -26.64
C GLY A 196 -20.58 6.51 -25.55
N ARG A 197 -20.29 5.25 -25.89
CA ARG A 197 -19.74 4.25 -24.97
C ARG A 197 -18.23 4.30 -24.91
N VAL A 198 -17.63 4.12 -23.74
CA VAL A 198 -16.19 3.95 -23.56
C VAL A 198 -15.82 2.53 -23.97
N VAL A 199 -14.93 2.41 -24.98
CA VAL A 199 -14.54 1.13 -25.61
C VAL A 199 -13.03 0.92 -25.60
N GLY A 200 -12.29 1.68 -24.80
CA GLY A 200 -10.83 1.55 -24.68
C GLY A 200 -10.20 2.83 -24.19
N ALA A 201 -8.87 2.88 -24.31
CA ALA A 201 -8.08 4.04 -23.93
C ALA A 201 -6.88 4.24 -24.87
N THR A 202 -6.36 5.47 -24.88
CA THR A 202 -5.03 5.81 -25.43
C THR A 202 -4.08 5.99 -24.26
N PHE A 203 -2.88 5.45 -24.33
CA PHE A 203 -1.81 5.62 -23.37
C PHE A 203 -0.52 6.01 -24.05
N ARG A 204 0.42 6.58 -23.30
CA ARG A 204 1.77 6.88 -23.76
C ARG A 204 2.76 5.96 -23.05
N ASP A 205 3.67 5.35 -23.76
CA ASP A 205 4.83 4.68 -23.17
C ASP A 205 5.89 5.74 -22.81
N GLU A 206 6.13 5.95 -21.52
CA GLU A 206 7.05 6.99 -21.06
C GLU A 206 8.52 6.70 -21.43
N GLU A 207 8.91 5.46 -21.74
CA GLU A 207 10.27 5.13 -22.16
C GLU A 207 10.54 5.50 -23.63
N THR A 208 9.56 5.33 -24.49
CA THR A 208 9.70 5.58 -25.93
C THR A 208 9.05 6.88 -26.37
N GLY A 209 8.15 7.44 -25.57
CA GLY A 209 7.30 8.57 -25.92
C GLY A 209 6.17 8.20 -26.90
N GLU A 210 6.06 6.95 -27.34
CA GLU A 210 5.04 6.51 -28.30
C GLU A 210 3.65 6.44 -27.66
N SER A 211 2.65 6.94 -28.37
CA SER A 211 1.24 6.79 -28.00
C SER A 211 0.62 5.58 -28.68
N GLN A 212 -0.13 4.81 -27.94
CA GLN A 212 -0.83 3.62 -28.41
C GLN A 212 -2.29 3.62 -27.96
N SER A 213 -3.15 2.97 -28.73
CA SER A 213 -4.58 2.82 -28.43
C SER A 213 -4.92 1.35 -28.21
N VAL A 214 -5.71 1.07 -27.19
CA VAL A 214 -6.19 -0.29 -26.86
C VAL A 214 -7.71 -0.29 -26.78
N ARG A 215 -8.33 -1.33 -27.34
CA ARG A 215 -9.79 -1.54 -27.24
C ARG A 215 -10.08 -2.57 -26.16
N ALA A 216 -11.16 -2.33 -25.43
CA ALA A 216 -11.64 -3.26 -24.40
C ALA A 216 -13.17 -3.29 -24.36
N THR A 217 -13.73 -4.43 -23.99
CA THR A 217 -15.17 -4.57 -23.74
C THR A 217 -15.57 -3.78 -22.50
N VAL A 218 -14.74 -3.82 -21.45
CA VAL A 218 -14.95 -3.08 -20.20
C VAL A 218 -13.72 -2.25 -19.88
N VAL A 219 -13.93 -0.98 -19.52
CA VAL A 219 -12.89 -0.09 -18.98
C VAL A 219 -13.19 0.20 -17.53
N ILE A 220 -12.22 -0.05 -16.66
CA ILE A 220 -12.32 0.13 -15.20
C ILE A 220 -11.30 1.19 -14.76
N ASN A 221 -11.79 2.28 -14.22
CA ASN A 221 -11.00 3.34 -13.60
C ASN A 221 -10.79 3.02 -12.12
N ALA A 222 -9.56 2.64 -11.74
CA ALA A 222 -9.13 2.33 -10.38
C ALA A 222 -7.93 3.19 -9.94
N THR A 223 -7.88 4.45 -10.40
CA THR A 223 -6.75 5.37 -10.20
C THR A 223 -6.73 6.05 -8.83
N GLY A 224 -7.47 5.53 -7.84
CA GLY A 224 -7.42 5.97 -6.45
C GLY A 224 -7.79 7.45 -6.29
N VAL A 225 -6.83 8.29 -5.86
CA VAL A 225 -7.07 9.73 -5.66
C VAL A 225 -7.20 10.51 -6.96
N PHE A 226 -6.87 9.90 -8.11
CA PHE A 226 -6.93 10.51 -9.45
C PHE A 226 -8.14 10.02 -10.26
N VAL A 227 -9.11 9.33 -9.65
CA VAL A 227 -10.29 8.81 -10.40
C VAL A 227 -11.07 9.91 -11.11
N ASP A 228 -11.12 11.12 -10.56
CA ASP A 228 -11.84 12.23 -11.16
C ASP A 228 -11.17 12.75 -12.44
N ASP A 229 -9.85 12.59 -12.59
CA ASP A 229 -9.13 13.00 -13.80
C ASP A 229 -9.51 12.10 -14.98
N ILE A 230 -9.57 10.78 -14.77
CA ILE A 230 -10.06 9.84 -15.79
C ILE A 230 -11.57 10.06 -16.09
N ARG A 231 -12.38 10.34 -15.07
CA ARG A 231 -13.80 10.65 -15.26
C ARG A 231 -14.01 11.91 -16.11
N ARG A 232 -13.15 12.92 -15.95
CA ARG A 232 -13.19 14.14 -16.79
C ARG A 232 -12.74 13.90 -18.24
N MET A 233 -11.92 12.88 -18.51
CA MET A 233 -11.63 12.48 -19.91
C MET A 233 -12.90 11.95 -20.60
N GLU A 234 -13.81 11.33 -19.87
CA GLU A 234 -15.11 10.90 -20.40
C GLU A 234 -16.12 12.06 -20.45
N SER A 235 -16.24 12.80 -19.36
CA SER A 235 -17.22 13.88 -19.19
C SER A 235 -16.56 15.06 -18.48
N PRO A 236 -16.13 16.13 -19.19
CA PRO A 236 -15.35 17.24 -18.62
C PRO A 236 -16.03 17.92 -17.42
N ASP A 237 -17.35 18.02 -17.42
CA ASP A 237 -18.13 18.73 -16.42
C ASP A 237 -18.54 17.84 -15.23
N VAL A 238 -18.04 16.60 -15.15
CA VAL A 238 -18.42 15.69 -14.07
C VAL A 238 -17.97 16.23 -12.71
N LYS A 239 -18.90 16.25 -11.75
CA LYS A 239 -18.61 16.69 -10.37
C LYS A 239 -17.60 15.73 -9.70
N SER A 240 -16.66 16.31 -8.93
CA SER A 240 -15.72 15.53 -8.14
C SER A 240 -16.45 14.63 -7.13
N MET A 241 -16.09 13.35 -7.12
CA MET A 241 -16.65 12.37 -6.17
C MET A 241 -15.78 12.20 -4.91
N LEU A 242 -14.59 12.81 -4.88
CA LEU A 242 -13.65 12.64 -3.77
C LEU A 242 -13.57 13.85 -2.85
N SER A 243 -13.36 13.55 -1.58
CA SER A 243 -12.80 14.43 -0.56
C SER A 243 -11.48 13.80 -0.10
N LEU A 244 -10.40 14.56 -0.16
CA LEU A 244 -9.07 14.02 0.09
C LEU A 244 -8.62 14.30 1.52
N SER A 245 -7.98 13.32 2.15
CA SER A 245 -7.35 13.47 3.46
C SER A 245 -5.93 12.92 3.45
N GLN A 246 -4.99 13.73 3.95
CA GLN A 246 -3.59 13.35 4.10
C GLN A 246 -3.37 12.63 5.43
N GLY A 247 -2.55 11.58 5.41
CA GLY A 247 -2.05 10.91 6.60
C GLY A 247 -0.54 10.78 6.54
N VAL A 248 0.14 11.20 7.60
CA VAL A 248 1.59 11.23 7.71
C VAL A 248 2.09 10.12 8.63
N HIS A 249 3.27 9.59 8.30
CA HIS A 249 4.02 8.68 9.15
C HIS A 249 5.45 9.17 9.26
N VAL A 250 6.04 8.99 10.44
CA VAL A 250 7.47 9.19 10.69
C VAL A 250 8.12 7.85 11.01
N VAL A 251 9.36 7.66 10.58
CA VAL A 251 10.13 6.45 10.79
C VAL A 251 11.39 6.79 11.58
N VAL A 252 11.63 6.02 12.63
CA VAL A 252 12.76 6.18 13.54
C VAL A 252 13.45 4.83 13.80
N ASP A 253 14.60 4.86 14.45
CA ASP A 253 15.38 3.69 14.79
C ASP A 253 14.59 2.72 15.72
N ARG A 254 14.87 1.42 15.57
CA ARG A 254 14.26 0.32 16.32
C ARG A 254 14.40 0.44 17.84
N ARG A 255 15.41 1.17 18.32
CA ARG A 255 15.65 1.42 19.76
C ARG A 255 14.49 2.09 20.49
N PHE A 256 13.61 2.83 19.76
CA PHE A 256 12.46 3.51 20.34
C PHE A 256 11.25 2.60 20.59
N LEU A 257 11.25 1.38 20.03
CA LEU A 257 10.27 0.33 20.34
C LEU A 257 10.94 -1.05 20.13
N SER A 258 11.78 -1.45 21.07
CA SER A 258 12.66 -2.63 20.95
C SER A 258 11.94 -3.98 21.18
N GLY A 259 10.69 -3.98 21.66
CA GLY A 259 9.89 -5.18 21.89
C GLY A 259 9.37 -5.84 20.61
N ASP A 260 8.62 -6.92 20.76
CA ASP A 260 8.05 -7.73 19.68
C ASP A 260 6.66 -7.25 19.21
N SER A 261 6.07 -6.30 19.91
CA SER A 261 4.68 -5.88 19.70
C SER A 261 4.58 -4.39 19.40
N ALA A 262 3.60 -4.03 18.60
CA ALA A 262 3.24 -2.65 18.33
C ALA A 262 2.50 -2.02 19.51
N LEU A 263 2.54 -0.70 19.62
CA LEU A 263 1.74 0.09 20.54
C LEU A 263 0.55 0.70 19.79
N MET A 264 -0.65 0.47 20.27
CA MET A 264 -1.84 1.19 19.84
C MET A 264 -2.23 2.23 20.88
N ILE A 265 -2.27 3.49 20.50
CA ILE A 265 -2.79 4.60 21.28
C ILE A 265 -4.23 4.84 20.80
N PRO A 266 -5.23 4.39 21.58
CA PRO A 266 -6.61 4.32 21.09
C PRO A 266 -7.30 5.67 20.99
N LYS A 267 -6.78 6.68 21.68
CA LYS A 267 -7.29 8.04 21.66
C LYS A 267 -6.18 9.05 21.91
N THR A 268 -5.84 9.81 20.88
CA THR A 268 -4.96 10.98 20.96
C THR A 268 -5.73 12.22 21.44
N GLU A 269 -5.05 13.34 21.66
CA GLU A 269 -5.68 14.60 22.11
C GLU A 269 -6.80 15.08 21.17
N ASP A 270 -6.64 14.86 19.86
CA ASP A 270 -7.65 15.19 18.85
C ASP A 270 -8.68 14.06 18.59
N GLY A 271 -8.64 12.98 19.39
CA GLY A 271 -9.60 11.88 19.37
C GLY A 271 -9.33 10.81 18.29
N ARG A 272 -8.18 10.85 17.62
CA ARG A 272 -7.76 9.84 16.64
C ARG A 272 -7.05 8.67 17.31
N VAL A 273 -6.71 7.67 16.50
CA VAL A 273 -5.85 6.54 16.89
C VAL A 273 -4.48 6.76 16.30
N LEU A 274 -3.43 6.55 17.08
CA LEU A 274 -2.06 6.52 16.60
C LEU A 274 -1.45 5.15 16.86
N PHE A 275 -0.68 4.68 15.90
CA PHE A 275 0.08 3.43 16.01
C PHE A 275 1.57 3.71 16.07
N VAL A 276 2.28 2.94 16.89
CA VAL A 276 3.75 2.84 16.90
C VAL A 276 4.07 1.39 16.58
N VAL A 277 4.60 1.13 15.40
CA VAL A 277 4.68 -0.21 14.83
C VAL A 277 6.12 -0.55 14.50
N PRO A 278 6.66 -1.69 15.01
CA PRO A 278 7.92 -2.22 14.49
C PRO A 278 7.73 -2.60 13.02
N TRP A 279 8.62 -2.14 12.17
CA TRP A 279 8.57 -2.43 10.74
C TRP A 279 9.98 -2.56 10.18
N HIS A 280 10.33 -3.77 9.73
CA HIS A 280 11.73 -4.15 9.52
C HIS A 280 12.55 -3.82 10.77
N ASP A 281 13.78 -3.34 10.67
CA ASP A 281 14.60 -2.92 11.81
C ASP A 281 14.36 -1.45 12.21
N HIS A 282 13.16 -0.93 11.99
CA HIS A 282 12.76 0.44 12.29
C HIS A 282 11.44 0.48 13.09
N VAL A 283 11.04 1.67 13.46
CA VAL A 283 9.73 1.95 14.07
C VAL A 283 9.02 3.00 13.24
N MET A 284 7.82 2.66 12.80
CA MET A 284 6.92 3.57 12.10
C MET A 284 5.85 4.09 13.05
N MET A 285 5.62 5.40 13.06
CA MET A 285 4.60 6.06 13.89
C MET A 285 3.63 6.85 13.02
N GLY A 286 2.34 6.70 13.25
CA GLY A 286 1.28 7.41 12.50
C GLY A 286 -0.12 6.91 12.89
N THR A 287 -1.14 7.61 12.45
CA THR A 287 -1.16 8.53 11.33
C THR A 287 -1.94 9.80 11.67
N THR A 288 -1.72 10.86 10.91
CA THR A 288 -2.53 12.09 10.94
C THR A 288 -3.77 11.96 10.02
N ASP A 289 -4.61 13.00 9.99
CA ASP A 289 -5.82 13.05 9.16
C ASP A 289 -6.13 14.53 8.84
N THR A 290 -5.47 15.06 7.81
CA THR A 290 -5.52 16.47 7.42
C THR A 290 -6.23 16.60 6.09
N ALA A 291 -7.31 17.40 6.02
CA ALA A 291 -8.03 17.64 4.78
C ALA A 291 -7.16 18.41 3.78
N VAL A 292 -7.16 17.96 2.52
CA VAL A 292 -6.43 18.61 1.43
C VAL A 292 -7.35 18.84 0.23
N SER A 293 -7.10 19.91 -0.51
CA SER A 293 -7.99 20.36 -1.59
C SER A 293 -7.74 19.71 -2.93
N TYR A 294 -6.54 19.14 -3.18
CA TYR A 294 -6.18 18.53 -4.46
C TYR A 294 -5.24 17.32 -4.27
N ALA A 295 -5.27 16.42 -5.23
CA ALA A 295 -4.39 15.25 -5.27
C ALA A 295 -2.98 15.66 -5.73
N LYS A 296 -1.96 15.06 -5.09
CA LYS A 296 -0.56 15.11 -5.52
C LYS A 296 -0.04 13.69 -5.61
N ALA A 297 0.78 13.41 -6.62
CA ALA A 297 1.48 12.15 -6.74
C ALA A 297 2.50 11.98 -5.58
N GLU A 298 3.15 13.08 -5.20
CA GLU A 298 4.10 13.17 -4.09
C GLU A 298 3.61 14.16 -3.01
N PRO A 299 2.67 13.76 -2.12
CA PRO A 299 2.28 14.58 -0.98
C PRO A 299 3.42 14.67 0.02
N ARG A 300 3.54 15.83 0.68
CA ARG A 300 4.58 16.10 1.68
C ARG A 300 3.94 16.33 3.05
N ALA A 301 4.62 15.84 4.09
CA ALA A 301 4.19 16.07 5.46
C ALA A 301 4.25 17.55 5.81
N LEU A 302 3.26 18.02 6.54
CA LEU A 302 3.27 19.35 7.14
C LEU A 302 4.04 19.33 8.46
N PRO A 303 4.75 20.40 8.84
CA PRO A 303 5.49 20.47 10.10
C PRO A 303 4.64 20.11 11.32
N GLU A 304 3.42 20.61 11.38
CA GLU A 304 2.47 20.36 12.47
C GLU A 304 2.03 18.89 12.56
N GLU A 305 1.99 18.17 11.45
CA GLU A 305 1.67 16.74 11.45
C GLU A 305 2.80 15.91 12.07
N VAL A 306 4.04 16.28 11.78
CA VAL A 306 5.24 15.64 12.37
C VAL A 306 5.29 15.91 13.87
N GLU A 307 5.11 17.16 14.27
CA GLU A 307 5.10 17.55 15.69
C GLU A 307 4.00 16.83 16.48
N PHE A 308 2.81 16.72 15.90
CA PHE A 308 1.70 15.98 16.52
C PHE A 308 2.07 14.51 16.77
N ILE A 309 2.71 13.83 15.81
CA ILE A 309 3.12 12.43 15.95
C ILE A 309 4.18 12.28 17.04
N LEU A 310 5.24 13.10 17.00
CA LEU A 310 6.34 13.05 17.97
C LEU A 310 5.87 13.41 19.38
N HIS A 311 5.04 14.46 19.53
CA HIS A 311 4.45 14.84 20.80
C HIS A 311 3.57 13.74 21.40
N THR A 312 2.72 13.12 20.57
CA THR A 312 1.87 12.00 21.01
C THR A 312 2.70 10.81 21.44
N ALA A 313 3.73 10.44 20.66
CA ALA A 313 4.63 9.33 21.01
C ALA A 313 5.36 9.57 22.32
N ALA A 314 5.80 10.81 22.60
CA ALA A 314 6.50 11.18 23.83
C ALA A 314 5.67 11.01 25.11
N GLN A 315 4.33 11.00 25.01
CA GLN A 315 3.47 10.71 26.17
C GLN A 315 3.49 9.23 26.58
N TYR A 316 3.88 8.33 25.67
CA TYR A 316 3.81 6.87 25.86
C TYR A 316 5.15 6.17 25.85
N LEU A 317 6.18 6.76 25.22
CA LEU A 317 7.50 6.16 25.03
C LEU A 317 8.58 6.83 25.88
N HIS A 318 9.52 6.03 26.39
CA HIS A 318 10.71 6.48 27.09
C HIS A 318 11.92 5.59 26.76
N PRO A 319 13.02 6.12 26.18
CA PRO A 319 13.14 7.48 25.66
C PRO A 319 12.18 7.76 24.51
N ALA A 320 11.76 9.02 24.37
CA ALA A 320 10.92 9.46 23.28
C ALA A 320 11.78 9.92 22.09
N PRO A 321 11.36 9.63 20.84
CA PRO A 321 12.06 10.16 19.67
C PRO A 321 11.83 11.67 19.49
N THR A 322 12.84 12.35 18.95
CA THR A 322 12.84 13.76 18.58
C THR A 322 12.90 13.93 17.06
N ARG A 323 12.80 15.17 16.56
CA ARG A 323 12.99 15.45 15.11
C ARG A 323 14.32 14.93 14.57
N ALA A 324 15.39 15.04 15.36
CA ALA A 324 16.73 14.58 14.96
C ALA A 324 16.84 13.05 14.80
N ASP A 325 15.93 12.30 15.42
CA ASP A 325 15.88 10.84 15.34
C ASP A 325 15.08 10.34 14.13
N VAL A 326 14.43 11.23 13.37
CA VAL A 326 13.61 10.85 12.22
C VAL A 326 14.49 10.50 11.02
N LEU A 327 14.38 9.27 10.57
CA LEU A 327 15.12 8.71 9.44
C LEU A 327 14.39 8.92 8.11
N SER A 328 13.06 8.89 8.15
CA SER A 328 12.21 9.17 7.00
C SER A 328 10.84 9.68 7.44
N VAL A 329 10.22 10.53 6.63
CA VAL A 329 8.84 10.98 6.78
C VAL A 329 8.10 10.83 5.46
N TYR A 330 6.89 10.29 5.50
CA TYR A 330 6.08 10.16 4.30
C TYR A 330 4.61 10.48 4.53
N ALA A 331 3.96 10.97 3.49
CA ALA A 331 2.55 11.29 3.48
C ALA A 331 1.81 10.45 2.42
N GLY A 332 0.58 10.07 2.71
CA GLY A 332 -0.32 9.39 1.79
C GLY A 332 -1.69 10.05 1.77
N LEU A 333 -2.35 10.05 0.61
CA LEU A 333 -3.68 10.62 0.45
C LEU A 333 -4.75 9.51 0.50
N ARG A 334 -5.83 9.75 1.25
CA ARG A 334 -7.00 8.86 1.30
C ARG A 334 -8.07 9.35 0.33
N PRO A 335 -8.56 8.52 -0.59
CA PRO A 335 -9.69 8.84 -1.45
C PRO A 335 -11.01 8.61 -0.67
N LEU A 336 -11.44 9.61 0.10
CA LEU A 336 -12.73 9.53 0.79
C LEU A 336 -13.83 9.91 -0.20
N VAL A 337 -14.82 9.05 -0.38
CA VAL A 337 -15.95 9.32 -1.29
C VAL A 337 -16.90 10.29 -0.62
N LYS A 338 -17.25 11.39 -1.31
CA LYS A 338 -18.24 12.35 -0.84
C LYS A 338 -19.59 11.66 -0.71
N ALA A 339 -20.29 11.94 0.39
CA ALA A 339 -21.69 11.58 0.50
C ALA A 339 -22.50 12.33 -0.55
N GLU A 340 -23.62 11.73 -0.98
CA GLU A 340 -24.62 12.47 -1.76
C GLU A 340 -25.11 13.68 -0.97
N GLU A 341 -25.52 14.74 -1.67
CA GLU A 341 -25.85 16.04 -1.09
C GLU A 341 -26.78 15.88 0.14
N GLY A 342 -26.32 16.30 1.32
CA GLY A 342 -27.07 16.28 2.58
C GLY A 342 -26.53 15.37 3.69
N ALA A 343 -25.56 14.49 3.45
CA ALA A 343 -24.97 13.66 4.50
C ALA A 343 -23.77 14.34 5.18
N GLN A 344 -23.71 14.25 6.52
CA GLN A 344 -22.59 14.81 7.30
C GLN A 344 -21.30 14.06 7.05
N THR A 345 -20.18 14.76 6.91
CA THR A 345 -18.82 14.25 6.61
C THR A 345 -18.32 13.17 7.57
N LYS A 346 -18.82 13.12 8.80
CA LYS A 346 -18.46 12.11 9.82
C LYS A 346 -19.04 10.72 9.55
N SER A 347 -20.03 10.60 8.66
CA SER A 347 -20.74 9.35 8.32
C SER A 347 -20.38 8.81 6.93
N LEU A 348 -19.32 9.32 6.28
CA LEU A 348 -18.91 8.85 4.94
C LEU A 348 -18.59 7.34 4.97
N PRO A 349 -19.15 6.55 4.02
CA PRO A 349 -18.85 5.14 3.94
C PRO A 349 -17.34 4.96 3.78
N ARG A 350 -16.73 4.14 4.63
CA ARG A 350 -15.34 3.71 4.49
C ARG A 350 -15.25 2.36 3.77
N ASP A 351 -16.34 2.01 3.12
CA ASP A 351 -16.46 0.93 2.18
C ASP A 351 -16.03 1.39 0.78
N HIS A 352 -15.77 0.46 -0.11
CA HIS A 352 -15.49 0.79 -1.50
C HIS A 352 -16.77 1.22 -2.23
N VAL A 353 -16.60 2.05 -3.24
CA VAL A 353 -17.70 2.55 -4.06
C VAL A 353 -17.43 2.21 -5.52
N ILE A 354 -18.41 1.60 -6.16
CA ILE A 354 -18.43 1.30 -7.58
C ILE A 354 -19.47 2.20 -8.24
N ARG A 355 -19.05 3.03 -9.18
CA ARG A 355 -19.93 3.87 -9.99
C ARG A 355 -19.77 3.56 -11.46
N VAL A 356 -20.86 3.61 -12.18
CA VAL A 356 -20.90 3.40 -13.63
C VAL A 356 -21.29 4.71 -14.28
N SER A 357 -20.54 5.14 -15.27
CA SER A 357 -20.83 6.35 -16.05
C SER A 357 -21.87 6.08 -17.12
N GLU A 358 -22.38 7.13 -17.76
CA GLU A 358 -23.29 7.02 -18.90
C GLU A 358 -22.65 6.27 -20.08
N GLY A 359 -21.35 6.45 -20.31
CA GLY A 359 -20.59 5.71 -21.32
C GLY A 359 -20.22 4.29 -20.91
N GLY A 360 -20.62 3.83 -19.73
CA GLY A 360 -20.39 2.47 -19.25
C GLY A 360 -19.03 2.23 -18.59
N MET A 361 -18.20 3.25 -18.40
CA MET A 361 -16.94 3.10 -17.65
C MET A 361 -17.26 2.84 -16.18
N ILE A 362 -16.60 1.85 -15.58
CA ILE A 362 -16.72 1.51 -14.16
C ILE A 362 -15.63 2.24 -13.38
N THR A 363 -15.99 3.00 -12.35
CA THR A 363 -15.05 3.65 -11.44
C THR A 363 -15.11 2.98 -10.08
N LEU A 364 -13.97 2.45 -9.62
CA LEU A 364 -13.74 1.88 -8.29
C LEU A 364 -12.88 2.81 -7.46
N THR A 365 -13.33 3.22 -6.28
CA THR A 365 -12.53 4.04 -5.34
C THR A 365 -12.97 3.84 -3.90
N GLY A 366 -12.19 4.37 -2.94
CA GLY A 366 -12.40 4.11 -1.52
C GLY A 366 -11.86 2.76 -1.08
N GLY A 367 -12.46 2.17 -0.03
CA GLY A 367 -12.06 0.87 0.50
C GLY A 367 -10.69 0.88 1.22
N LYS A 368 -10.07 -0.29 1.38
CA LYS A 368 -8.84 -0.50 2.12
C LYS A 368 -8.01 -1.63 1.53
N TRP A 369 -6.72 -1.64 1.81
CA TRP A 369 -5.86 -2.78 1.50
C TRP A 369 -6.42 -4.12 2.00
N THR A 370 -6.92 -4.16 3.23
CA THR A 370 -7.48 -5.39 3.83
C THR A 370 -8.53 -6.04 2.93
N THR A 371 -9.34 -5.22 2.22
CA THR A 371 -10.48 -5.68 1.41
C THR A 371 -10.23 -5.62 -0.10
N TYR A 372 -8.98 -5.46 -0.56
CA TYR A 372 -8.63 -5.30 -1.97
C TYR A 372 -9.23 -6.41 -2.87
N ARG A 373 -9.19 -7.66 -2.39
CA ARG A 373 -9.72 -8.82 -3.09
C ARG A 373 -11.24 -8.71 -3.28
N ARG A 374 -11.94 -8.38 -2.21
CA ARG A 374 -13.40 -8.17 -2.25
C ARG A 374 -13.79 -7.03 -3.18
N MET A 375 -13.05 -5.93 -3.13
CA MET A 375 -13.22 -4.79 -4.05
C MET A 375 -13.08 -5.22 -5.51
N GLY A 376 -12.05 -6.01 -5.83
CA GLY A 376 -11.84 -6.57 -7.16
C GLY A 376 -12.99 -7.49 -7.59
N MET A 377 -13.41 -8.40 -6.71
CA MET A 377 -14.50 -9.35 -6.97
C MET A 377 -15.82 -8.62 -7.27
N ASP A 378 -16.21 -7.65 -6.45
CA ASP A 378 -17.45 -6.90 -6.63
C ASP A 378 -17.42 -6.06 -7.92
N THR A 379 -16.24 -5.50 -8.27
CA THR A 379 -16.05 -4.71 -9.49
C THR A 379 -16.14 -5.59 -10.74
N VAL A 380 -15.51 -6.76 -10.74
CA VAL A 380 -15.59 -7.71 -11.88
C VAL A 380 -17.00 -8.28 -12.02
N ASN A 381 -17.68 -8.59 -10.90
CA ASN A 381 -19.09 -9.01 -10.94
C ASN A 381 -19.97 -7.92 -11.61
N LYS A 382 -19.73 -6.65 -11.26
CA LYS A 382 -20.44 -5.52 -11.89
C LYS A 382 -20.11 -5.37 -13.37
N ALA A 383 -18.88 -5.64 -13.77
CA ALA A 383 -18.46 -5.65 -15.17
C ALA A 383 -19.17 -6.75 -15.98
N VAL A 384 -19.26 -7.96 -15.42
CA VAL A 384 -19.99 -9.09 -16.03
C VAL A 384 -21.47 -8.75 -16.23
N GLU A 385 -22.11 -8.23 -15.20
CA GLU A 385 -23.53 -7.84 -15.22
C GLU A 385 -23.84 -6.80 -16.34
N LEU A 386 -22.99 -5.79 -16.48
CA LEU A 386 -23.27 -4.63 -17.34
C LEU A 386 -22.81 -4.78 -18.79
N HIS A 387 -21.77 -5.54 -19.05
CA HIS A 387 -21.12 -5.59 -20.35
C HIS A 387 -21.23 -6.97 -21.03
N GLY A 388 -22.02 -7.89 -20.47
CA GLY A 388 -22.30 -9.18 -21.09
C GLY A 388 -21.08 -10.10 -21.23
N LEU A 389 -20.09 -9.94 -20.36
CA LEU A 389 -19.00 -10.92 -20.28
C LEU A 389 -19.54 -12.28 -19.84
N ALA A 390 -18.95 -13.38 -20.33
CA ALA A 390 -19.34 -14.72 -19.92
C ALA A 390 -19.19 -14.87 -18.40
N GLU A 391 -20.23 -15.34 -17.72
CA GLU A 391 -20.19 -15.53 -16.27
C GLU A 391 -19.16 -16.60 -15.88
N ARG A 392 -18.25 -16.28 -14.97
CA ARG A 392 -17.21 -17.16 -14.45
C ARG A 392 -17.04 -16.90 -12.94
N PRO A 393 -16.94 -17.97 -12.12
CA PRO A 393 -16.83 -17.82 -10.67
C PRO A 393 -15.48 -17.20 -10.25
N SER A 394 -15.49 -16.45 -9.15
CA SER A 394 -14.26 -16.00 -8.50
C SER A 394 -13.49 -17.18 -7.90
N VAL A 395 -12.17 -17.15 -8.05
CA VAL A 395 -11.24 -18.13 -7.48
C VAL A 395 -10.24 -17.50 -6.50
N THR A 396 -10.24 -16.17 -6.38
CA THR A 396 -9.21 -15.42 -5.63
C THR A 396 -9.25 -15.63 -4.12
N GLU A 397 -10.35 -16.15 -3.57
CA GLU A 397 -10.39 -16.50 -2.14
C GLU A 397 -9.39 -17.59 -1.77
N HIS A 398 -9.09 -18.52 -2.70
CA HIS A 398 -8.19 -19.66 -2.48
C HIS A 398 -6.95 -19.62 -3.40
N LEU A 399 -6.68 -18.49 -4.03
CA LEU A 399 -5.55 -18.32 -4.93
C LEU A 399 -4.30 -17.97 -4.12
N CYS A 400 -3.33 -18.87 -4.06
CA CYS A 400 -1.99 -18.56 -3.55
C CYS A 400 -1.36 -17.49 -4.45
N LEU A 401 -0.84 -16.43 -3.84
CA LEU A 401 -0.18 -15.36 -4.56
C LEU A 401 1.25 -15.77 -4.95
N HIS A 402 1.80 -15.14 -5.97
CA HIS A 402 3.17 -15.38 -6.44
C HIS A 402 4.17 -15.37 -5.28
N GLY A 403 5.13 -16.27 -5.29
CA GLY A 403 6.09 -16.39 -4.21
C GLY A 403 5.54 -17.03 -2.92
N TRP A 404 4.32 -17.59 -2.93
CA TRP A 404 3.73 -18.20 -1.76
C TRP A 404 4.69 -19.19 -1.09
N ALA A 405 4.96 -18.98 0.19
CA ALA A 405 5.77 -19.85 1.04
C ALA A 405 5.33 -19.66 2.49
N ASP A 406 5.03 -20.73 3.20
CA ASP A 406 4.65 -20.73 4.61
C ASP A 406 5.85 -20.93 5.56
N ASP A 407 6.98 -21.35 5.00
CA ASP A 407 8.27 -21.60 5.67
C ASP A 407 9.35 -20.56 5.31
N ALA A 408 8.94 -19.40 4.79
CA ALA A 408 9.88 -18.33 4.45
C ALA A 408 10.67 -17.88 5.70
N PRO A 409 12.02 -17.70 5.59
CA PRO A 409 12.84 -17.26 6.73
C PRO A 409 12.35 -15.90 7.27
N ALA A 410 12.41 -15.74 8.60
CA ALA A 410 11.98 -14.51 9.26
C ALA A 410 13.05 -13.40 9.21
N ASP A 411 13.55 -13.12 8.01
CA ASP A 411 14.54 -12.07 7.71
C ASP A 411 14.02 -11.19 6.54
N HIS A 412 14.86 -10.31 6.00
CA HIS A 412 14.46 -9.42 4.91
C HIS A 412 14.10 -10.17 3.61
N TRP A 413 14.53 -11.43 3.45
CA TRP A 413 14.19 -12.28 2.30
C TRP A 413 12.76 -12.81 2.37
N GLN A 414 12.12 -12.78 3.53
CA GLN A 414 10.78 -13.31 3.73
C GLN A 414 9.77 -12.80 2.71
N VAL A 415 9.85 -11.50 2.38
CA VAL A 415 8.91 -10.83 1.48
C VAL A 415 8.95 -11.34 0.03
N TYR A 416 10.01 -12.05 -0.35
CA TYR A 416 10.15 -12.69 -1.67
C TYR A 416 9.60 -14.12 -1.70
N GLY A 417 9.37 -14.74 -0.54
CA GLY A 417 8.89 -16.11 -0.44
C GLY A 417 9.75 -17.09 -1.21
N SER A 418 9.15 -17.87 -2.10
CA SER A 418 9.88 -18.88 -2.91
C SER A 418 10.90 -18.28 -3.88
N ASP A 419 10.78 -16.99 -4.26
CA ASP A 419 11.72 -16.32 -5.15
C ASP A 419 13.07 -16.01 -4.46
N ALA A 420 13.12 -15.97 -3.12
CA ALA A 420 14.32 -15.64 -2.35
C ALA A 420 15.56 -16.45 -2.78
N LYS A 421 15.40 -17.75 -3.01
CA LYS A 421 16.50 -18.61 -3.46
C LYS A 421 17.05 -18.21 -4.83
N SER A 422 16.18 -17.78 -5.74
CA SER A 422 16.57 -17.32 -7.07
C SER A 422 17.32 -16.00 -7.02
N ILE A 423 16.90 -15.09 -6.12
CA ILE A 423 17.60 -13.82 -5.89
C ILE A 423 18.98 -14.08 -5.27
N GLN A 424 19.07 -14.99 -4.29
CA GLN A 424 20.31 -15.37 -3.65
C GLN A 424 21.33 -16.04 -4.58
N ALA A 425 20.91 -16.51 -5.75
CA ALA A 425 21.79 -17.04 -6.79
C ALA A 425 22.31 -15.98 -7.78
N LEU A 426 21.88 -14.72 -7.65
CA LEU A 426 22.33 -13.63 -8.52
C LEU A 426 23.64 -12.99 -8.00
N ASP A 427 24.38 -12.39 -8.94
CA ASP A 427 25.55 -11.59 -8.63
C ASP A 427 25.18 -10.41 -7.72
N GLY A 428 26.07 -10.13 -6.74
CA GLY A 428 25.90 -9.03 -5.81
C GLY A 428 25.08 -9.37 -4.55
N VAL A 429 24.77 -10.64 -4.30
CA VAL A 429 24.02 -11.08 -3.09
C VAL A 429 24.76 -10.81 -1.77
N GLN A 430 26.09 -10.70 -1.78
CA GLN A 430 26.90 -10.39 -0.61
C GLN A 430 27.25 -8.90 -0.49
N THR A 431 26.80 -8.06 -1.42
CA THR A 431 27.16 -6.64 -1.49
C THR A 431 25.97 -5.79 -1.09
N LEU A 432 26.03 -5.18 0.09
CA LEU A 432 25.01 -4.23 0.55
C LEU A 432 24.98 -2.98 -0.33
N LEU A 433 23.80 -2.44 -0.56
CA LEU A 433 23.60 -1.15 -1.25
C LEU A 433 24.09 0.03 -0.40
N ASP A 434 23.91 -0.06 0.92
CA ASP A 434 24.40 0.89 1.93
C ASP A 434 24.51 0.16 3.29
N ALA A 435 25.43 0.60 4.14
CA ALA A 435 25.68 -0.02 5.45
C ALA A 435 24.50 0.10 6.44
N HIS A 436 23.57 1.05 6.22
CA HIS A 436 22.40 1.26 7.06
C HIS A 436 21.11 0.66 6.46
N LEU A 437 21.25 -0.15 5.39
CA LEU A 437 20.11 -0.78 4.72
C LEU A 437 20.37 -2.29 4.62
N PRO A 438 19.34 -3.14 4.77
CA PRO A 438 19.52 -4.60 4.68
C PRO A 438 19.62 -5.11 3.23
N TYR A 439 19.46 -4.24 2.24
CA TYR A 439 19.30 -4.58 0.84
C TYR A 439 20.63 -4.76 0.11
N VAL A 440 20.65 -5.71 -0.83
CA VAL A 440 21.83 -6.08 -1.61
C VAL A 440 21.67 -5.80 -3.10
N GLU A 441 22.77 -5.76 -3.85
CA GLU A 441 22.77 -5.51 -5.30
C GLU A 441 21.95 -6.54 -6.10
N ALA A 442 21.91 -7.79 -5.66
CA ALA A 442 21.10 -8.84 -6.29
C ALA A 442 19.61 -8.50 -6.36
N GLU A 443 19.08 -7.79 -5.35
CA GLU A 443 17.68 -7.36 -5.32
C GLU A 443 17.37 -6.30 -6.41
N VAL A 444 18.35 -5.44 -6.73
CA VAL A 444 18.23 -4.47 -7.84
C VAL A 444 18.12 -5.20 -9.18
N ARG A 445 18.99 -6.18 -9.43
CA ARG A 445 18.95 -7.01 -10.65
C ARG A 445 17.63 -7.77 -10.76
N TRP A 446 17.16 -8.34 -9.66
CA TRP A 446 15.85 -9.01 -9.60
C TRP A 446 14.69 -8.07 -9.94
N ALA A 447 14.68 -6.89 -9.32
CA ALA A 447 13.65 -5.87 -9.52
C ALA A 447 13.53 -5.47 -11.01
N VAL A 448 14.66 -5.30 -11.71
CA VAL A 448 14.68 -4.98 -13.14
C VAL A 448 14.22 -6.17 -14.00
N ARG A 449 14.76 -7.36 -13.75
CA ARG A 449 14.53 -8.54 -14.60
C ARG A 449 13.11 -9.11 -14.46
N PHE A 450 12.55 -9.09 -13.25
CA PHE A 450 11.32 -9.85 -12.94
C PHE A 450 10.18 -9.00 -12.37
N GLU A 451 10.45 -7.79 -11.87
CA GLU A 451 9.43 -6.96 -11.20
C GLU A 451 9.18 -5.62 -11.91
N GLN A 452 9.62 -5.50 -13.15
CA GLN A 452 9.38 -4.35 -14.03
C GLN A 452 9.87 -3.00 -13.44
N ALA A 453 10.91 -2.98 -12.62
CA ALA A 453 11.50 -1.73 -12.17
C ALA A 453 12.22 -1.02 -13.34
N ARG A 454 11.92 0.27 -13.55
CA ARG A 454 12.41 1.07 -14.67
C ARG A 454 13.17 2.32 -14.24
N THR A 455 12.96 2.77 -13.00
CA THR A 455 13.62 3.93 -12.41
C THR A 455 14.29 3.57 -11.07
N VAL A 456 15.25 4.39 -10.65
CA VAL A 456 15.90 4.26 -9.33
C VAL A 456 14.85 4.38 -8.22
N GLU A 457 13.84 5.22 -8.41
CA GLU A 457 12.71 5.35 -7.48
C GLU A 457 11.93 4.03 -7.34
N ASP A 458 11.66 3.32 -8.44
CA ASP A 458 10.93 2.05 -8.40
C ASP A 458 11.63 1.06 -7.46
N VAL A 459 12.96 0.98 -7.57
CA VAL A 459 13.78 0.10 -6.74
C VAL A 459 13.79 0.57 -5.28
N LEU A 460 14.22 1.80 -5.03
CA LEU A 460 14.50 2.27 -3.66
C LEU A 460 13.25 2.59 -2.86
N ALA A 461 12.14 2.95 -3.50
CA ALA A 461 10.90 3.25 -2.81
C ALA A 461 9.96 2.03 -2.70
N ARG A 462 9.88 1.15 -3.72
CA ARG A 462 8.82 0.14 -3.81
C ARG A 462 9.30 -1.30 -3.88
N ARG A 463 10.50 -1.57 -4.41
CA ARG A 463 11.03 -2.95 -4.40
C ARG A 463 11.77 -3.24 -3.10
N THR A 464 12.61 -2.30 -2.61
CA THR A 464 13.42 -2.45 -1.40
C THR A 464 12.89 -1.69 -0.18
N ARG A 465 12.07 -0.66 -0.32
CA ARG A 465 11.57 0.21 0.76
C ARG A 465 12.63 1.12 1.42
N ALA A 466 13.84 1.20 0.88
CA ALA A 466 14.95 1.97 1.43
C ALA A 466 14.56 3.43 1.72
N LEU A 467 13.85 4.10 0.79
CA LEU A 467 13.36 5.48 0.95
C LEU A 467 12.52 5.67 2.21
N PHE A 468 11.62 4.73 2.48
CA PHE A 468 10.70 4.81 3.62
C PHE A 468 11.35 4.43 4.94
N MET A 469 12.42 3.64 4.92
CA MET A 469 13.16 3.25 6.12
C MET A 469 14.18 4.32 6.53
N ASN A 470 15.02 4.74 5.59
CA ASN A 470 16.06 5.74 5.81
C ASN A 470 16.33 6.51 4.52
N ALA A 471 15.73 7.69 4.40
CA ALA A 471 15.80 8.49 3.18
C ALA A 471 17.26 8.89 2.83
N ARG A 472 18.09 9.23 3.83
CA ARG A 472 19.49 9.61 3.60
C ARG A 472 20.36 8.44 3.12
N ALA A 473 20.20 7.27 3.75
CA ALA A 473 20.89 6.06 3.31
C ALA A 473 20.44 5.62 1.90
N SER A 474 19.16 5.79 1.57
CA SER A 474 18.66 5.48 0.24
C SER A 474 19.20 6.42 -0.84
N MET A 475 19.39 7.72 -0.54
CA MET A 475 20.08 8.66 -1.44
C MET A 475 21.55 8.27 -1.65
N ALA A 476 22.23 7.82 -0.60
CA ALA A 476 23.62 7.35 -0.70
C ALA A 476 23.74 6.10 -1.59
N ALA A 477 22.73 5.21 -1.56
CA ALA A 477 22.67 4.00 -2.39
C ALA A 477 22.31 4.30 -3.87
N ALA A 478 21.66 5.43 -4.17
CA ALA A 478 21.11 5.72 -5.49
C ALA A 478 22.13 5.65 -6.65
N PRO A 479 23.38 6.15 -6.54
CA PRO A 479 24.36 6.03 -7.62
C PRO A 479 24.70 4.58 -7.99
N ARG A 480 24.81 3.69 -6.99
CA ARG A 480 25.09 2.28 -7.25
C ARG A 480 23.88 1.57 -7.85
N VAL A 481 22.67 1.88 -7.37
CA VAL A 481 21.44 1.35 -7.93
C VAL A 481 21.29 1.77 -9.39
N ALA A 482 21.53 3.05 -9.72
CA ALA A 482 21.47 3.56 -11.09
C ALA A 482 22.46 2.83 -12.02
N GLN A 483 23.69 2.61 -11.56
CA GLN A 483 24.71 1.88 -12.32
C GLN A 483 24.26 0.44 -12.62
N ILE A 484 23.78 -0.31 -11.62
CA ILE A 484 23.30 -1.69 -11.82
C ILE A 484 22.10 -1.71 -12.78
N MET A 485 21.16 -0.77 -12.62
CA MET A 485 20.01 -0.67 -13.51
C MET A 485 20.43 -0.35 -14.94
N ALA A 486 21.39 0.56 -15.16
CA ALA A 486 21.91 0.89 -16.48
C ALA A 486 22.57 -0.33 -17.15
N GLU A 487 23.34 -1.13 -16.41
CA GLU A 487 23.88 -2.40 -16.89
C GLU A 487 22.76 -3.37 -17.33
N GLU A 488 21.72 -3.57 -16.51
CA GLU A 488 20.60 -4.48 -16.79
C GLU A 488 19.71 -4.01 -17.95
N LEU A 489 19.56 -2.71 -18.12
CA LEU A 489 18.69 -2.08 -19.13
C LEU A 489 19.44 -1.68 -20.40
N SER A 490 20.78 -1.83 -20.43
CA SER A 490 21.65 -1.38 -21.52
C SER A 490 21.52 0.11 -21.80
N LEU A 491 21.49 0.92 -20.73
CA LEU A 491 21.39 2.38 -20.77
C LEU A 491 22.75 3.05 -20.54
N ASN A 492 22.87 4.32 -20.87
CA ASN A 492 24.12 5.06 -20.83
C ASN A 492 24.33 5.84 -19.51
N ARG A 493 25.51 6.45 -19.38
CA ARG A 493 25.90 7.23 -18.19
C ARG A 493 25.00 8.47 -17.98
N ASP A 494 24.49 9.08 -19.03
CA ASP A 494 23.62 10.25 -18.90
C ASP A 494 22.32 9.87 -18.20
N TRP A 495 21.74 8.72 -18.53
CA TRP A 495 20.58 8.17 -17.84
C TRP A 495 20.86 7.93 -16.34
N GLU A 496 22.04 7.38 -15.97
CA GLU A 496 22.39 7.19 -14.56
C GLU A 496 22.37 8.54 -13.80
N VAL A 497 22.99 9.59 -14.39
CA VAL A 497 23.06 10.92 -13.77
C VAL A 497 21.68 11.52 -13.59
N GLU A 498 20.81 11.43 -14.61
CA GLU A 498 19.43 11.92 -14.56
C GLU A 498 18.62 11.20 -13.50
N GLN A 499 18.72 9.87 -13.42
CA GLN A 499 17.98 9.06 -12.44
C GLN A 499 18.40 9.36 -11.01
N VAL A 500 19.70 9.51 -10.76
CA VAL A 500 20.22 9.86 -9.43
C VAL A 500 19.73 11.26 -9.03
N ALA A 501 19.80 12.22 -9.92
CA ALA A 501 19.37 13.59 -9.65
C ALA A 501 17.86 13.65 -9.34
N ALA A 502 17.04 13.03 -10.19
CA ALA A 502 15.59 12.99 -10.00
C ALA A 502 15.18 12.27 -8.71
N TYR A 503 15.85 11.16 -8.40
CA TYR A 503 15.58 10.42 -7.17
C TYR A 503 15.99 11.20 -5.92
N CYS A 504 17.16 11.84 -5.91
CA CYS A 504 17.62 12.62 -4.75
C CYS A 504 16.68 13.82 -4.47
N ASP A 505 16.24 14.53 -5.52
CA ASP A 505 15.25 15.63 -5.38
C ASP A 505 13.94 15.13 -4.76
N LEU A 506 13.46 13.98 -5.20
CA LEU A 506 12.29 13.33 -4.59
C LEU A 506 12.56 12.96 -3.14
N ALA A 507 13.69 12.31 -2.84
CA ALA A 507 14.01 11.75 -1.52
C ALA A 507 14.31 12.81 -0.46
N GLU A 508 14.80 14.01 -0.85
CA GLU A 508 14.94 15.16 0.05
C GLU A 508 13.63 15.49 0.77
N GLY A 509 12.49 15.32 0.12
CA GLY A 509 11.21 15.56 0.75
C GLY A 509 10.76 14.50 1.76
N TYR A 510 11.53 13.44 1.94
CA TYR A 510 11.36 12.42 2.98
C TYR A 510 12.29 12.65 4.17
N CYS A 511 13.21 13.63 4.08
CA CYS A 511 14.05 14.07 5.17
C CYS A 511 13.38 15.22 5.93
N LEU A 512 13.58 15.27 7.24
CA LEU A 512 13.29 16.48 8.01
C LEU A 512 14.53 17.38 7.99
N ASP A 513 14.37 18.59 7.46
CA ASP A 513 15.42 19.61 7.52
C ASP A 513 15.41 20.31 8.87
N ASP A 514 16.55 20.36 9.53
CA ASP A 514 16.78 21.23 10.70
C ASP A 514 16.84 22.72 10.33
N ARG A 515 16.90 23.05 9.02
CA ARG A 515 17.22 24.40 8.54
C ARG A 515 16.00 25.28 8.25
N ARG A 516 14.75 24.78 8.33
CA ARG A 516 13.55 25.58 8.01
C ARG A 516 12.78 26.08 9.23
N SER A 517 13.38 26.06 10.42
CA SER A 517 12.76 26.61 11.66
C SER A 517 13.21 28.04 11.99
N ILE A 518 13.84 28.77 11.06
CA ILE A 518 14.18 30.19 11.24
C ILE A 518 13.73 30.94 9.97
N GLY A 519 12.47 31.33 9.94
CA GLY A 519 11.91 32.21 8.91
C GLY A 519 10.49 32.61 9.28
#